data_06bc43ae4bf1b3ae5caca5c679a21456
#
_entry.id   06bc43ae4bf1b3ae5caca5c679a21456
#
_cell.length_a   1.000
_cell.length_b   1.000
_cell.length_c   1.000
_cell.angle_alpha   90.00
_cell.angle_beta   90.00
_cell.angle_gamma   90.00
#
_symmetry.space_group_name_H-M   'P 1'
#
loop_
_entity.id
_entity.type
_entity.pdbx_description
1 polymer ?
#
loop_
_entity_poly.entity_id
_entity_poly.type
_entity_poly.pdbx_seq_one_letter_code
_entity_poly.pdbx_strand_id
1 'polypeptide(L)'
;MARLPFDRKRHIRYFAHSLRSLPSAYSNLDTNRLTLVHFSVQSLDLLGVLDDEDMLNILSIDKKAVVDWIYSLQVLPDARGLWPDHVGFKGGTFLGGTGTQYRDAGERNVGDPKTVPYEGFAYDHGHIAMTYTALCSLVALGDDLSRFHRRGVIAALRHLQRPDGSFQ
;
A
#
# COMPACT_ATOMS: atom_id res chain seq x y z
N MET A 1 -32.57 -12.07 20.95
CA MET A 1 -31.09 -12.21 21.04
C MET A 1 -30.56 -10.99 21.77
N ALA A 2 -29.92 -11.15 22.95
CA ALA A 2 -29.26 -10.04 23.62
C ALA A 2 -28.06 -9.59 22.78
N ARG A 3 -27.99 -8.29 22.45
CA ARG A 3 -26.81 -7.70 21.80
C ARG A 3 -25.63 -7.82 22.77
N LEU A 4 -24.56 -8.49 22.35
CA LEU A 4 -23.30 -8.43 23.10
C LEU A 4 -22.82 -6.97 23.16
N PRO A 5 -22.41 -6.47 24.34
CA PRO A 5 -21.91 -5.12 24.45
C PRO A 5 -20.61 -4.97 23.60
N PHE A 6 -20.44 -3.79 22.99
CA PHE A 6 -19.22 -3.48 22.23
C PHE A 6 -18.03 -3.36 23.18
N ASP A 7 -17.06 -4.27 23.03
CA ASP A 7 -15.82 -4.28 23.81
C ASP A 7 -14.71 -3.54 23.07
N ARG A 8 -14.64 -2.21 23.26
CA ARG A 8 -13.63 -1.34 22.63
C ARG A 8 -12.21 -1.82 22.89
N LYS A 9 -11.87 -2.26 24.11
CA LYS A 9 -10.51 -2.69 24.47
C LYS A 9 -10.10 -3.95 23.71
N ARG A 10 -11.02 -4.89 23.53
CA ARG A 10 -10.78 -6.13 22.79
C ARG A 10 -10.55 -5.84 21.31
N HIS A 11 -11.34 -4.95 20.72
CA HIS A 11 -11.18 -4.55 19.32
C HIS A 11 -9.84 -3.82 19.10
N ILE A 12 -9.45 -2.90 19.98
CA ILE A 12 -8.15 -2.22 19.91
C ILE A 12 -7.01 -3.24 19.90
N ARG A 13 -7.01 -4.21 20.84
CA ARG A 13 -5.98 -5.25 20.88
C ARG A 13 -5.92 -6.11 19.63
N TYR A 14 -7.09 -6.45 19.08
CA TYR A 14 -7.18 -7.23 17.85
C TYR A 14 -6.53 -6.51 16.67
N PHE A 15 -6.88 -5.25 16.41
CA PHE A 15 -6.33 -4.48 15.30
C PHE A 15 -4.86 -4.14 15.50
N ALA A 16 -4.42 -3.82 16.71
CA ALA A 16 -3.01 -3.61 17.03
C ALA A 16 -2.18 -4.89 16.80
N HIS A 17 -2.71 -6.05 17.14
CA HIS A 17 -2.05 -7.32 16.85
C HIS A 17 -1.97 -7.58 15.34
N SER A 18 -3.06 -7.40 14.62
CA SER A 18 -3.12 -7.61 13.16
C SER A 18 -2.19 -6.66 12.39
N LEU A 19 -1.96 -5.45 12.92
CA LEU A 19 -1.03 -4.49 12.33
C LEU A 19 0.44 -4.95 12.44
N ARG A 20 0.80 -5.60 13.55
CA ARG A 20 2.17 -6.09 13.82
C ARG A 20 2.46 -7.45 13.18
N SER A 21 1.53 -8.36 13.30
CA SER A 21 1.72 -9.74 12.86
C SER A 21 0.46 -10.29 12.23
N LEU A 22 0.59 -10.75 11.00
CA LEU A 22 -0.53 -11.38 10.30
C LEU A 22 -0.77 -12.77 10.92
N PRO A 23 -1.99 -13.05 11.43
CA PRO A 23 -2.30 -14.39 11.93
C PRO A 23 -2.11 -15.45 10.83
N SER A 24 -1.63 -16.63 11.21
CA SER A 24 -1.31 -17.72 10.27
C SER A 24 -2.45 -18.09 9.32
N ALA A 25 -3.70 -17.96 9.78
CA ALA A 25 -4.89 -18.18 8.95
C ALA A 25 -5.00 -17.19 7.76
N TYR A 26 -4.30 -16.07 7.81
CA TYR A 26 -4.31 -15.03 6.77
C TYR A 26 -3.01 -14.96 5.97
N SER A 27 -2.07 -15.90 6.16
CA SER A 27 -0.78 -15.89 5.48
C SER A 27 -0.89 -15.96 3.95
N ASN A 28 -1.94 -16.56 3.42
CA ASN A 28 -2.24 -16.60 1.99
C ASN A 28 -2.72 -15.23 1.43
N LEU A 29 -3.02 -14.25 2.29
CA LEU A 29 -3.42 -12.90 1.90
C LEU A 29 -2.23 -11.91 1.93
N ASP A 30 -1.00 -12.39 2.05
CA ASP A 30 0.19 -11.53 2.16
C ASP A 30 0.40 -10.67 0.91
N THR A 31 -0.03 -11.12 -0.26
CA THR A 31 -0.06 -10.30 -1.50
C THR A 31 -1.02 -9.10 -1.40
N ASN A 32 -1.97 -9.13 -0.47
CA ASN A 32 -2.93 -8.05 -0.19
C ASN A 32 -2.76 -7.47 1.23
N ARG A 33 -1.57 -7.61 1.81
CA ARG A 33 -1.27 -7.20 3.18
C ARG A 33 -1.58 -5.72 3.43
N LEU A 34 -1.37 -4.86 2.43
CA LEU A 34 -1.69 -3.44 2.52
C LEU A 34 -3.17 -3.18 2.81
N THR A 35 -4.08 -3.98 2.25
CA THR A 35 -5.50 -3.90 2.58
C THR A 35 -5.79 -4.26 4.04
N LEU A 36 -5.10 -5.27 4.58
CA LEU A 36 -5.26 -5.66 5.99
C LEU A 36 -4.69 -4.58 6.93
N VAL A 37 -3.56 -3.98 6.55
CA VAL A 37 -3.00 -2.82 7.26
C VAL A 37 -3.98 -1.64 7.22
N HIS A 38 -4.59 -1.35 6.07
CA HIS A 38 -5.61 -0.32 5.93
C HIS A 38 -6.78 -0.53 6.90
N PHE A 39 -7.37 -1.71 6.94
CA PHE A 39 -8.46 -2.00 7.86
C PHE A 39 -8.03 -1.84 9.33
N SER A 40 -6.82 -2.25 9.68
CA SER A 40 -6.31 -2.11 11.03
C SER A 40 -6.07 -0.64 11.41
N VAL A 41 -5.46 0.14 10.52
CA VAL A 41 -5.20 1.58 10.71
C VAL A 41 -6.51 2.34 10.85
N GLN A 42 -7.46 2.17 9.91
CA GLN A 42 -8.76 2.85 9.95
C GLN A 42 -9.56 2.49 11.22
N SER A 43 -9.50 1.23 11.65
CA SER A 43 -10.17 0.80 12.87
C SER A 43 -9.55 1.42 14.13
N LEU A 44 -8.21 1.51 14.20
CA LEU A 44 -7.51 2.15 15.32
C LEU A 44 -7.76 3.66 15.36
N ASP A 45 -7.85 4.30 14.19
CA ASP A 45 -8.23 5.70 14.04
C ASP A 45 -9.64 5.96 14.60
N LEU A 46 -10.64 5.22 14.08
CA LEU A 46 -12.03 5.29 14.57
C LEU A 46 -12.19 4.98 16.06
N LEU A 47 -11.30 4.17 16.61
CA LEU A 47 -11.25 3.88 18.05
C LEU A 47 -10.47 4.93 18.85
N GLY A 48 -9.98 6.00 18.22
CA GLY A 48 -9.26 7.09 18.87
C GLY A 48 -7.94 6.65 19.50
N VAL A 49 -7.21 5.74 18.82
CA VAL A 49 -5.91 5.23 19.29
C VAL A 49 -4.76 5.98 18.64
N LEU A 50 -4.91 6.41 17.38
CA LEU A 50 -3.78 6.98 16.62
C LEU A 50 -3.36 8.37 17.10
N ASP A 51 -4.20 9.08 17.85
CA ASP A 51 -3.90 10.38 18.46
C ASP A 51 -3.53 10.28 19.95
N ASP A 52 -3.45 9.06 20.50
CA ASP A 52 -3.16 8.79 21.90
C ASP A 52 -1.75 8.15 22.02
N GLU A 53 -0.74 8.98 22.32
CA GLU A 53 0.66 8.55 22.43
C GLU A 53 0.85 7.47 23.51
N ASP A 54 0.13 7.55 24.63
CA ASP A 54 0.22 6.54 25.68
C ASP A 54 -0.30 5.19 25.19
N MET A 55 -1.42 5.20 24.46
CA MET A 55 -1.97 4.00 23.85
C MET A 55 -1.05 3.42 22.78
N LEU A 56 -0.46 4.24 21.93
CA LEU A 56 0.52 3.81 20.93
C LEU A 56 1.71 3.10 21.58
N ASN A 57 2.25 3.68 22.65
CA ASN A 57 3.36 3.10 23.42
C ASN A 57 2.96 1.77 24.09
N ILE A 58 1.82 1.70 24.76
CA ILE A 58 1.29 0.48 25.41
C ILE A 58 1.10 -0.65 24.36
N LEU A 59 0.60 -0.30 23.18
CA LEU A 59 0.35 -1.25 22.11
C LEU A 59 1.58 -1.54 21.25
N SER A 60 2.70 -0.85 21.50
CA SER A 60 3.94 -0.95 20.72
C SER A 60 3.68 -0.69 19.22
N ILE A 61 2.91 0.35 18.91
CA ILE A 61 2.64 0.79 17.53
C ILE A 61 3.56 1.97 17.23
N ASP A 62 4.46 1.76 16.27
CA ASP A 62 5.29 2.81 15.70
C ASP A 62 4.65 3.31 14.39
N LYS A 63 3.97 4.46 14.44
CA LYS A 63 3.33 5.08 13.28
C LYS A 63 4.32 5.31 12.15
N LYS A 64 5.53 5.77 12.48
CA LYS A 64 6.58 6.03 11.48
C LYS A 64 7.00 4.74 10.77
N ALA A 65 7.20 3.66 11.49
CA ALA A 65 7.54 2.36 10.89
C ALA A 65 6.42 1.86 9.96
N VAL A 66 5.14 2.07 10.32
CA VAL A 66 4.00 1.72 9.46
C VAL A 66 4.00 2.58 8.19
N VAL A 67 4.21 3.89 8.31
CA VAL A 67 4.32 4.83 7.17
C VAL A 67 5.46 4.40 6.25
N ASP A 68 6.65 4.14 6.80
CA ASP A 68 7.82 3.72 6.02
C ASP A 68 7.57 2.39 5.29
N TRP A 69 6.89 1.44 5.95
CA TRP A 69 6.51 0.19 5.31
C TRP A 69 5.52 0.41 4.16
N ILE A 70 4.51 1.26 4.32
CA ILE A 70 3.57 1.59 3.23
C ILE A 70 4.34 2.19 2.04
N TYR A 71 5.24 3.13 2.27
CA TYR A 71 6.04 3.71 1.20
C TYR A 71 7.00 2.72 0.54
N SER A 72 7.43 1.68 1.25
CA SER A 72 8.23 0.60 0.65
C SER A 72 7.48 -0.19 -0.43
N LEU A 73 6.15 -0.10 -0.45
CA LEU A 73 5.28 -0.70 -1.47
C LEU A 73 5.00 0.23 -2.65
N GLN A 74 5.48 1.48 -2.62
CA GLN A 74 5.28 2.41 -3.73
C GLN A 74 6.10 1.99 -4.95
N VAL A 75 5.42 1.79 -6.07
CA VAL A 75 6.04 1.54 -7.37
C VAL A 75 6.20 2.88 -8.07
N LEU A 76 7.43 3.24 -8.37
CA LEU A 76 7.77 4.50 -9.05
C LEU A 76 7.86 4.30 -10.57
N PRO A 77 7.70 5.37 -11.37
CA PRO A 77 8.01 5.32 -12.80
C PRO A 77 9.47 4.91 -13.00
N ASP A 78 9.75 4.12 -14.00
CA ASP A 78 11.13 3.88 -14.39
C ASP A 78 11.73 5.17 -15.02
N ALA A 79 13.06 5.27 -15.01
CA ALA A 79 13.77 6.47 -15.51
C ALA A 79 13.50 6.74 -17.01
N ARG A 80 13.00 5.75 -17.75
CA ARG A 80 12.69 5.83 -19.18
C ARG A 80 11.21 6.12 -19.44
N GLY A 81 10.36 6.17 -18.39
CA GLY A 81 8.91 6.35 -18.50
C GLY A 81 8.18 5.14 -19.10
N LEU A 82 8.80 3.96 -19.06
CA LEU A 82 8.14 2.72 -19.48
C LEU A 82 7.13 2.29 -18.42
N TRP A 83 6.08 1.57 -18.86
CA TRP A 83 5.00 1.01 -18.02
C TRP A 83 4.39 2.02 -17.04
N PRO A 84 3.84 3.13 -17.54
CA PRO A 84 3.20 4.13 -16.70
C PRO A 84 2.02 3.56 -15.89
N ASP A 85 1.36 2.55 -16.41
CA ASP A 85 0.24 1.81 -15.81
C ASP A 85 0.63 1.00 -14.56
N HIS A 86 1.94 0.75 -14.35
CA HIS A 86 2.42 0.02 -13.17
C HIS A 86 2.69 0.91 -11.96
N VAL A 87 2.60 2.24 -12.11
CA VAL A 87 2.89 3.20 -11.03
C VAL A 87 1.75 3.25 -10.03
N GLY A 88 2.08 3.16 -8.73
CA GLY A 88 1.11 3.17 -7.64
C GLY A 88 1.64 2.47 -6.42
N PHE A 89 0.79 1.76 -5.70
CA PHE A 89 1.21 0.89 -4.60
C PHE A 89 0.85 -0.55 -4.90
N LYS A 90 1.75 -1.47 -4.58
CA LYS A 90 1.51 -2.92 -4.61
C LYS A 90 0.96 -3.42 -3.27
N GLY A 91 0.42 -4.64 -3.25
CA GLY A 91 -0.31 -5.15 -2.07
C GLY A 91 0.57 -5.67 -0.94
N GLY A 92 1.82 -6.03 -1.20
CA GLY A 92 2.73 -6.59 -0.19
C GLY A 92 4.14 -6.74 -0.69
N THR A 93 5.03 -7.25 0.18
CA THR A 93 6.46 -7.45 -0.11
C THR A 93 6.79 -8.88 -0.51
N PHE A 94 5.81 -9.77 -0.61
CA PHE A 94 6.00 -11.21 -0.78
C PHE A 94 6.72 -11.57 -2.09
N LEU A 95 6.42 -10.87 -3.17
CA LEU A 95 7.09 -11.03 -4.46
C LEU A 95 7.72 -9.69 -4.85
N GLY A 96 8.94 -9.76 -5.35
CA GLY A 96 9.69 -8.58 -5.76
C GLY A 96 10.42 -7.87 -4.63
N GLY A 97 11.42 -7.07 -5.02
CA GLY A 97 12.24 -6.31 -4.08
C GLY A 97 11.44 -5.29 -3.28
N THR A 98 11.93 -4.97 -2.11
CA THR A 98 11.49 -3.80 -1.37
C THR A 98 11.86 -2.55 -2.14
N GLY A 99 10.87 -1.88 -2.67
CA GLY A 99 11.00 -0.51 -3.18
C GLY A 99 11.81 -0.33 -4.45
N THR A 100 11.19 0.23 -5.42
CA THR A 100 11.63 1.37 -6.23
C THR A 100 12.83 1.23 -7.14
N GLN A 101 13.56 0.15 -7.17
CA GLN A 101 14.64 0.02 -8.13
C GLN A 101 14.29 -0.98 -9.21
N TYR A 102 13.62 -0.50 -10.25
CA TYR A 102 13.96 -1.00 -11.55
C TYR A 102 15.47 -0.75 -11.70
N ARG A 103 16.27 -1.81 -11.45
CA ARG A 103 17.71 -1.76 -11.71
C ARG A 103 17.85 -1.25 -13.13
N ASP A 104 18.71 -0.25 -13.31
CA ASP A 104 19.24 0.12 -14.60
C ASP A 104 19.62 -1.18 -15.35
N ALA A 105 18.69 -1.68 -16.14
CA ALA A 105 19.01 -2.66 -17.15
C ALA A 105 19.81 -1.85 -18.17
N GLY A 106 21.15 -1.93 -18.06
CA GLY A 106 22.09 -1.15 -18.84
C GLY A 106 21.66 -0.99 -20.29
N GLU A 107 22.05 0.11 -20.90
CA GLU A 107 21.78 0.60 -22.26
C GLU A 107 21.37 -0.47 -23.25
N ARG A 108 20.14 -0.98 -23.16
CA ARG A 108 19.52 -1.75 -24.22
C ARG A 108 18.78 -0.75 -25.09
N ASN A 109 19.04 -0.78 -26.38
CA ASN A 109 18.30 -0.04 -27.38
C ASN A 109 16.80 -0.18 -27.08
N VAL A 110 16.20 0.90 -26.60
CA VAL A 110 14.81 0.93 -26.18
C VAL A 110 13.95 0.93 -27.46
N GLY A 111 13.40 -0.23 -27.80
CA GLY A 111 12.32 -0.34 -28.76
C GLY A 111 11.07 0.41 -28.25
N ASP A 112 10.01 0.42 -29.06
CA ASP A 112 8.72 0.97 -28.66
C ASP A 112 8.33 0.43 -27.26
N PRO A 113 8.01 1.30 -26.28
CA PRO A 113 7.60 0.89 -24.93
C PRO A 113 6.53 -0.21 -24.89
N LYS A 114 5.67 -0.27 -25.91
CA LYS A 114 4.62 -1.29 -26.04
C LYS A 114 5.15 -2.68 -26.41
N THR A 115 6.38 -2.77 -26.91
CA THR A 115 6.99 -4.03 -27.37
C THR A 115 8.04 -4.57 -26.41
N VAL A 116 8.45 -3.79 -25.39
CA VAL A 116 9.40 -4.24 -24.38
C VAL A 116 8.64 -5.02 -23.31
N PRO A 117 8.92 -6.33 -23.13
CA PRO A 117 8.26 -7.12 -22.09
C PRO A 117 8.53 -6.53 -20.70
N TYR A 118 7.50 -6.52 -19.85
CA TYR A 118 7.67 -6.24 -18.44
C TYR A 118 8.45 -7.39 -17.78
N GLU A 119 9.60 -7.08 -17.20
CA GLU A 119 10.47 -8.10 -16.57
C GLU A 119 10.13 -8.34 -15.08
N GLY A 120 9.13 -7.65 -14.51
CA GLY A 120 8.68 -7.82 -13.14
C GLY A 120 7.65 -8.94 -12.98
N PHE A 121 7.37 -9.29 -11.73
CA PHE A 121 6.32 -10.25 -11.40
C PHE A 121 4.94 -9.59 -11.43
N ALA A 122 3.89 -10.38 -11.72
CA ALA A 122 2.51 -9.89 -11.83
C ALA A 122 2.01 -9.12 -10.60
N TYR A 123 2.57 -9.37 -9.41
CA TYR A 123 2.21 -8.69 -8.16
C TYR A 123 3.11 -7.51 -7.80
N ASP A 124 4.09 -7.17 -8.65
CA ASP A 124 4.98 -6.01 -8.47
C ASP A 124 4.41 -4.72 -9.05
N HIS A 125 3.24 -4.78 -9.64
CA HIS A 125 2.55 -3.63 -10.21
C HIS A 125 1.84 -2.83 -9.12
N GLY A 126 1.76 -1.51 -9.33
CA GLY A 126 0.80 -0.69 -8.62
C GLY A 126 -0.62 -1.11 -9.00
N HIS A 127 -1.50 -1.18 -8.01
CA HIS A 127 -2.90 -1.51 -8.22
C HIS A 127 -3.77 -0.37 -7.67
N ILE A 128 -4.84 0.00 -8.38
CA ILE A 128 -5.68 1.16 -7.99
C ILE A 128 -6.26 1.01 -6.59
N ALA A 129 -6.74 -0.19 -6.23
CA ALA A 129 -7.26 -0.44 -4.89
C ALA A 129 -6.18 -0.38 -3.82
N MET A 130 -4.96 -0.86 -4.11
CA MET A 130 -3.83 -0.77 -3.18
C MET A 130 -3.35 0.68 -3.04
N THR A 131 -3.35 1.44 -4.12
CA THR A 131 -3.03 2.87 -4.08
C THR A 131 -4.04 3.64 -3.24
N TYR A 132 -5.34 3.35 -3.37
CA TYR A 132 -6.39 3.91 -2.52
C TYR A 132 -6.16 3.57 -1.04
N THR A 133 -5.95 2.30 -0.71
CA THR A 133 -5.75 1.87 0.69
C THR A 133 -4.48 2.44 1.30
N ALA A 134 -3.40 2.57 0.51
CA ALA A 134 -2.17 3.24 0.93
C ALA A 134 -2.43 4.70 1.31
N LEU A 135 -3.04 5.47 0.42
CA LEU A 135 -3.29 6.90 0.64
C LEU A 135 -4.20 7.14 1.84
N CYS A 136 -5.29 6.38 1.96
CA CYS A 136 -6.18 6.49 3.12
C CYS A 136 -5.45 6.16 4.43
N SER A 137 -4.58 5.15 4.43
CA SER A 137 -3.81 4.78 5.62
C SER A 137 -2.76 5.83 5.99
N LEU A 138 -2.04 6.37 5.00
CA LEU A 138 -1.06 7.42 5.20
C LEU A 138 -1.70 8.68 5.81
N VAL A 139 -2.85 9.09 5.28
CA VAL A 139 -3.60 10.25 5.81
C VAL A 139 -4.05 10.00 7.26
N ALA A 140 -4.61 8.82 7.56
CA ALA A 140 -5.02 8.46 8.92
C ALA A 140 -3.84 8.41 9.92
N LEU A 141 -2.65 8.05 9.44
CA LEU A 141 -1.41 8.05 10.24
C LEU A 141 -0.81 9.46 10.42
N GLY A 142 -1.38 10.48 9.75
CA GLY A 142 -0.90 11.87 9.81
C GLY A 142 0.27 12.18 8.88
N ASP A 143 0.49 11.35 7.85
CA ASP A 143 1.53 11.61 6.84
C ASP A 143 1.13 12.76 5.91
N ASP A 144 2.10 13.60 5.54
CA ASP A 144 1.90 14.78 4.68
C ASP A 144 1.89 14.45 3.18
N LEU A 145 2.04 13.20 2.83
CA LEU A 145 2.12 12.70 1.45
C LEU A 145 3.26 13.31 0.61
N SER A 146 4.29 13.90 1.25
CA SER A 146 5.43 14.51 0.54
C SER A 146 6.24 13.49 -0.26
N ARG A 147 6.27 12.24 0.18
CA ARG A 147 6.95 11.12 -0.48
C ARG A 147 6.12 10.46 -1.58
N PHE A 148 4.84 10.83 -1.71
CA PHE A 148 3.93 10.25 -2.69
C PHE A 148 4.20 10.77 -4.10
N HIS A 149 4.46 9.88 -5.05
CA HIS A 149 4.75 10.23 -6.44
C HIS A 149 3.46 10.55 -7.22
N ARG A 150 2.80 11.64 -6.82
CA ARG A 150 1.50 12.09 -7.35
C ARG A 150 1.43 12.14 -8.88
N ARG A 151 2.46 12.70 -9.52
CA ARG A 151 2.47 12.86 -10.99
C ARG A 151 2.44 11.50 -11.71
N GLY A 152 3.21 10.53 -11.23
CA GLY A 152 3.23 9.18 -11.79
C GLY A 152 1.89 8.47 -11.64
N VAL A 153 1.29 8.54 -10.45
CA VAL A 153 -0.03 7.91 -10.22
C VAL A 153 -1.12 8.55 -11.08
N ILE A 154 -1.11 9.89 -11.24
CA ILE A 154 -2.07 10.56 -12.15
C ILE A 154 -1.85 10.10 -13.60
N ALA A 155 -0.60 9.95 -14.04
CA ALA A 155 -0.30 9.44 -15.37
C ALA A 155 -0.78 7.99 -15.54
N ALA A 156 -0.55 7.13 -14.55
CA ALA A 156 -1.04 5.76 -14.52
C ALA A 156 -2.57 5.68 -14.62
N LEU A 157 -3.28 6.45 -13.81
CA LEU A 157 -4.75 6.51 -13.85
C LEU A 157 -5.28 6.93 -15.23
N ARG A 158 -4.67 7.93 -15.85
CA ARG A 158 -5.04 8.36 -17.21
C ARG A 158 -4.78 7.29 -18.26
N HIS A 159 -3.71 6.53 -18.09
CA HIS A 159 -3.34 5.44 -19.02
C HIS A 159 -4.30 4.25 -18.88
N LEU A 160 -4.71 3.93 -17.65
CA LEU A 160 -5.62 2.82 -17.35
C LEU A 160 -7.10 3.13 -17.67
N GLN A 161 -7.45 4.41 -17.81
CA GLN A 161 -8.82 4.81 -18.11
C GLN A 161 -9.15 4.55 -19.58
N ARG A 162 -10.23 3.82 -19.81
CA ARG A 162 -10.77 3.54 -21.14
C ARG A 162 -11.59 4.71 -21.68
N PRO A 163 -11.87 4.75 -23.00
CA PRO A 163 -12.70 5.80 -23.61
C PRO A 163 -14.12 5.91 -23.03
N ASP A 164 -14.66 4.80 -22.50
CA ASP A 164 -15.97 4.74 -21.86
C ASP A 164 -15.94 5.21 -20.39
N GLY A 165 -14.75 5.61 -19.88
CA GLY A 165 -14.55 6.07 -18.51
C GLY A 165 -14.28 4.96 -17.50
N SER A 166 -14.37 3.68 -17.87
CA SER A 166 -13.99 2.56 -17.00
C SER A 166 -12.47 2.43 -16.88
N PHE A 167 -12.01 1.63 -15.92
CA PHE A 167 -10.60 1.32 -15.72
C PHE A 167 -10.29 -0.15 -16.03
N GLN A 168 -9.06 -0.40 -16.47
CA GLN A 168 -8.56 -1.77 -16.66
C GLN A 168 -8.27 -2.42 -15.31
#